data_89c541c8f46a1294daf3036aacef08ff
#
_entry.id   89c541c8f46a1294daf3036aacef08ff
#
_cell.length_a   1.000
_cell.length_b   1.000
_cell.length_c   1.000
_cell.angle_alpha   90.00
_cell.angle_beta   90.00
_cell.angle_gamma   90.00
#
_symmetry.space_group_name_H-M   'P 1'
#
loop_
_entity.id
_entity.type
_entity.pdbx_description
1 polymer ?
#
loop_
_entity_poly.entity_id
_entity_poly.type
_entity_poly.pdbx_seq_one_letter_code
_entity_poly.pdbx_strand_id
1 'polypeptide(L)'
;MPDGTSRFSKDGKVIYHFMGCSTFSEYSVIAEISATKINSFANLNRVYVLGCGVSTGWGAAINNSKVSPGSICLVYGLGAVGLSVI
;
A
#
# COMPACT_ATOMS: atom_id res chain seq x y z
N MET A 1 -4.17 10.97 10.73
CA MET A 1 -3.77 12.16 9.96
C MET A 1 -2.40 12.65 10.44
N PRO A 2 -1.56 13.29 9.59
CA PRO A 2 -0.24 13.81 9.99
C PRO A 2 -0.30 14.86 11.10
N ASP A 3 -1.43 15.55 11.23
CA ASP A 3 -1.71 16.53 12.28
C ASP A 3 -2.10 15.92 13.64
N GLY A 4 -2.06 14.59 13.76
CA GLY A 4 -2.45 13.86 14.96
C GLY A 4 -3.95 13.81 15.22
N THR A 5 -4.78 14.35 14.32
CA THR A 5 -6.24 14.38 14.48
C THR A 5 -6.92 13.23 13.72
N SER A 6 -8.19 13.00 14.03
CA SER A 6 -9.08 12.16 13.26
C SER A 6 -10.36 12.92 12.92
N ARG A 7 -10.88 12.70 11.73
CA ARG A 7 -12.15 13.27 11.27
C ARG A 7 -13.32 12.30 11.41
N PHE A 8 -13.05 11.11 11.95
CA PHE A 8 -14.08 10.10 12.18
C PHE A 8 -14.37 9.93 13.66
N SER A 9 -15.64 9.78 13.96
CA SER A 9 -16.10 9.43 15.29
C SER A 9 -17.37 8.59 15.22
N LYS A 10 -17.59 7.76 16.23
CA LYS A 10 -18.81 7.00 16.43
C LYS A 10 -19.16 7.03 17.90
N ASP A 11 -20.37 7.43 18.23
CA ASP A 11 -20.89 7.53 19.60
C ASP A 11 -19.95 8.36 20.52
N GLY A 12 -19.43 9.47 20.00
CA GLY A 12 -18.49 10.35 20.72
C GLY A 12 -17.06 9.80 20.87
N LYS A 13 -16.77 8.61 20.36
CA LYS A 13 -15.42 8.01 20.36
C LYS A 13 -14.72 8.26 19.05
N VAL A 14 -13.44 8.65 19.14
CA VAL A 14 -12.59 8.86 17.97
C VAL A 14 -12.31 7.52 17.27
N ILE A 15 -12.44 7.51 15.95
CA ILE A 15 -12.02 6.40 15.08
C ILE A 15 -10.80 6.87 14.30
N TYR A 16 -9.71 6.12 14.38
CA TYR A 16 -8.48 6.47 13.66
C TYR A 16 -8.57 6.12 12.18
N HIS A 17 -7.90 6.91 11.36
CA HIS A 17 -7.77 6.65 9.94
C HIS A 17 -6.88 5.43 9.68
N PHE A 18 -7.33 4.49 8.87
CA PHE A 18 -6.49 3.40 8.40
C PHE A 18 -5.34 3.96 7.55
N MET A 19 -4.11 3.73 7.97
CA MET A 19 -2.88 4.23 7.35
C MET A 19 -2.87 5.75 7.06
N GLY A 20 -3.66 6.53 7.80
CA GLY A 20 -3.80 7.97 7.57
C GLY A 20 -4.59 8.36 6.33
N CYS A 21 -5.11 7.40 5.57
CA CYS A 21 -5.79 7.64 4.28
C CYS A 21 -7.28 7.33 4.32
N SER A 22 -7.66 6.14 4.83
CA SER A 22 -9.07 5.67 4.87
C SER A 22 -9.77 5.82 3.52
N THR A 23 -9.18 5.25 2.47
CA THR A 23 -9.64 5.42 1.08
C THR A 23 -10.84 4.55 0.70
N PHE A 24 -11.42 3.79 1.64
CA PHE A 24 -12.64 3.00 1.40
C PHE A 24 -13.89 3.88 1.47
N SER A 25 -13.92 4.92 0.63
CA SER A 25 -14.96 5.95 0.54
C SER A 25 -14.91 6.63 -0.81
N GLU A 26 -16.00 7.29 -1.21
CA GLU A 26 -16.09 8.03 -2.49
C GLU A 26 -15.13 9.23 -2.53
N TYR A 27 -14.91 9.86 -1.39
CA TYR A 27 -14.00 11.00 -1.23
C TYR A 27 -13.09 10.79 -0.04
N SER A 28 -11.82 11.04 -0.22
CA SER A 28 -10.81 10.93 0.84
C SER A 28 -9.97 12.19 0.91
N VAL A 29 -9.69 12.64 2.13
CA VAL A 29 -8.71 13.70 2.38
C VAL A 29 -7.45 13.05 2.92
N ILE A 30 -6.39 13.12 2.17
CA ILE A 30 -5.10 12.50 2.49
C ILE A 30 -3.99 13.54 2.49
N ALA A 31 -2.87 13.24 3.14
CA ALA A 31 -1.68 14.07 3.03
C ALA A 31 -1.07 13.94 1.63
N GLU A 32 -0.55 15.03 1.09
CA GLU A 32 0.07 15.07 -0.24
C GLU A 32 1.17 14.01 -0.38
N ILE A 33 1.99 13.83 0.65
CA ILE A 33 3.06 12.81 0.66
C ILE A 33 2.53 11.38 0.55
N SER A 34 1.26 11.14 0.85
CA SER A 34 0.62 9.83 0.73
C SER A 34 0.00 9.58 -0.64
N ALA A 35 0.14 10.52 -1.58
CA ALA A 35 -0.41 10.44 -2.91
C ALA A 35 0.68 10.45 -3.97
N THR A 36 0.53 9.60 -4.96
CA THR A 36 1.39 9.59 -6.14
C THR A 36 0.54 9.66 -7.39
N LYS A 37 0.82 10.62 -8.25
CA LYS A 37 0.14 10.74 -9.54
C LYS A 37 0.57 9.61 -10.46
N ILE A 38 -0.39 8.92 -11.02
CA ILE A 38 -0.18 7.88 -12.04
C ILE A 38 -0.58 8.39 -13.41
N ASN A 39 -0.18 7.68 -14.46
CA ASN A 39 -0.58 7.97 -15.83
C ASN A 39 -2.10 7.85 -15.96
N SER A 40 -2.74 8.83 -16.62
CA SER A 40 -4.20 8.87 -16.83
C SER A 40 -4.73 7.70 -17.68
N PHE A 41 -3.90 7.09 -18.50
CA PHE A 41 -4.23 5.89 -19.30
C PHE A 41 -4.02 4.57 -18.54
N ALA A 42 -3.54 4.62 -17.30
CA ALA A 42 -3.34 3.42 -16.51
C ALA A 42 -4.68 2.71 -16.24
N ASN A 43 -4.71 1.41 -16.47
CA ASN A 43 -5.89 0.61 -16.15
C ASN A 43 -6.05 0.46 -14.64
N LEU A 44 -6.98 1.20 -14.03
CA LEU A 44 -7.18 1.22 -12.59
C LEU A 44 -7.49 -0.17 -12.01
N ASN A 45 -8.15 -1.05 -12.78
CA ASN A 45 -8.44 -2.42 -12.35
C ASN A 45 -7.18 -3.31 -12.24
N ARG A 46 -6.03 -2.82 -12.65
CA ARG A 46 -4.75 -3.54 -12.56
C ARG A 46 -3.74 -2.84 -11.65
N VAL A 47 -3.70 -1.51 -11.69
CA VAL A 47 -2.65 -0.75 -11.00
C VAL A 47 -2.94 -0.52 -9.51
N TYR A 48 -4.17 -0.74 -9.04
CA TYR A 48 -4.54 -0.53 -7.63
C TYR A 48 -3.67 -1.35 -6.65
N VAL A 49 -3.14 -2.48 -7.07
CA VAL A 49 -2.27 -3.34 -6.24
C VAL A 49 -0.86 -2.77 -6.03
N LEU A 50 -0.46 -1.78 -6.84
CA LEU A 50 0.87 -1.16 -6.75
C LEU A 50 1.08 -0.39 -5.46
N GLY A 51 0.01 0.20 -4.91
CA GLY A 51 0.08 1.02 -3.69
C GLY A 51 0.44 0.25 -2.43
N CYS A 52 0.27 -1.08 -2.42
CA CYS A 52 0.56 -1.90 -1.25
C CYS A 52 1.16 -3.25 -1.64
N GLY A 53 0.38 -4.16 -2.21
CA GLY A 53 0.77 -5.56 -2.40
C GLY A 53 2.06 -5.74 -3.21
N VAL A 54 2.15 -5.10 -4.36
CA VAL A 54 3.34 -5.20 -5.22
C VAL A 54 4.55 -4.54 -4.57
N SER A 55 4.39 -3.34 -4.05
CA SER A 55 5.48 -2.61 -3.37
C SER A 55 6.00 -3.38 -2.15
N THR A 56 5.10 -4.05 -1.42
CA THR A 56 5.46 -4.88 -0.25
C THR A 56 6.30 -6.08 -0.68
N GLY A 57 5.88 -6.83 -1.69
CA GLY A 57 6.63 -7.99 -2.18
C GLY A 57 8.00 -7.61 -2.75
N TRP A 58 8.02 -6.59 -3.60
CA TRP A 58 9.27 -6.04 -4.13
C TRP A 58 10.23 -5.60 -3.01
N GLY A 59 9.74 -4.80 -2.06
CA GLY A 59 10.54 -4.33 -0.94
C GLY A 59 11.05 -5.45 -0.03
N ALA A 60 10.26 -6.51 0.16
CA ALA A 60 10.68 -7.68 0.91
C ALA A 60 11.89 -8.37 0.25
N ALA A 61 11.87 -8.55 -1.06
CA ALA A 61 12.97 -9.15 -1.80
C ALA A 61 14.23 -8.26 -1.79
N ILE A 62 14.09 -7.02 -2.20
CA ILE A 62 15.24 -6.16 -2.47
C ILE A 62 15.78 -5.49 -1.19
N ASN A 63 14.89 -4.94 -0.35
CA ASN A 63 15.30 -4.15 0.79
C ASN A 63 15.54 -5.00 2.05
N ASN A 64 14.65 -5.94 2.34
CA ASN A 64 14.73 -6.75 3.55
C ASN A 64 15.64 -7.97 3.37
N SER A 65 15.37 -8.79 2.37
CA SER A 65 16.11 -10.03 2.12
C SER A 65 17.40 -9.81 1.34
N LYS A 66 17.55 -8.64 0.70
CA LYS A 66 18.74 -8.26 -0.10
C LYS A 66 19.12 -9.35 -1.11
N VAL A 67 18.12 -9.88 -1.79
CA VAL A 67 18.31 -10.91 -2.81
C VAL A 67 19.25 -10.39 -3.90
N SER A 68 20.27 -11.18 -4.23
CA SER A 68 21.26 -10.85 -5.25
C SER A 68 21.14 -11.77 -6.46
N PRO A 69 21.61 -11.35 -7.64
CA PRO A 69 21.66 -12.22 -8.81
C PRO A 69 22.36 -13.57 -8.50
N GLY A 70 21.71 -14.66 -8.89
CA GLY A 70 22.18 -16.02 -8.61
C GLY A 70 21.74 -16.59 -7.24
N SER A 71 21.03 -15.83 -6.42
CA SER A 71 20.44 -16.34 -5.18
C SER A 71 19.35 -17.37 -5.47
N ILE A 72 19.24 -18.38 -4.60
CA ILE A 72 18.12 -19.33 -4.58
C ILE A 72 17.14 -18.86 -3.51
N CYS A 73 15.91 -18.61 -3.92
CA CYS A 73 14.86 -18.12 -3.03
C CYS A 73 13.70 -19.11 -2.97
N LEU A 74 13.06 -19.18 -1.81
CA LEU A 74 11.85 -19.96 -1.61
C LEU A 74 10.75 -19.04 -1.13
N VAL A 75 9.63 -19.04 -1.85
CA VAL A 75 8.47 -18.20 -1.57
C VAL A 75 7.28 -19.05 -1.13
N TYR A 76 6.81 -18.83 0.09
CA TYR A 76 5.63 -19.48 0.61
C TYR A 76 4.41 -18.59 0.41
N GLY A 77 3.43 -19.09 -0.35
CA GLY A 77 2.21 -18.39 -0.67
C GLY A 77 2.31 -17.57 -1.96
N LEU A 78 1.32 -17.78 -2.84
CA LEU A 78 1.23 -17.15 -4.17
C LEU A 78 0.06 -16.17 -4.25
N GLY A 79 -0.13 -15.38 -3.21
CA GLY A 79 -1.00 -14.21 -3.23
C GLY A 79 -0.29 -13.00 -3.86
N ALA A 80 -0.92 -11.82 -3.84
CA ALA A 80 -0.37 -10.61 -4.46
C ALA A 80 1.06 -10.28 -4.00
N VAL A 81 1.35 -10.43 -2.72
CA VAL A 81 2.69 -10.17 -2.17
C VAL A 81 3.69 -11.21 -2.63
N GLY A 82 3.37 -12.52 -2.51
CA GLY A 82 4.26 -13.59 -2.93
C GLY A 82 4.59 -13.58 -4.42
N LEU A 83 3.58 -13.33 -5.26
CA LEU A 83 3.80 -13.16 -6.71
C LEU A 83 4.63 -11.93 -7.06
N SER A 84 4.64 -10.93 -6.19
CA SER A 84 5.45 -9.72 -6.41
C SER A 84 6.90 -9.88 -5.94
N VAL A 85 7.21 -10.93 -5.21
CA VAL A 85 8.58 -11.32 -4.85
C VAL A 85 9.26 -12.05 -6.00
N ILE A 86 8.50 -12.85 -6.76
CA ILE A 86 8.95 -13.66 -7.91
C ILE A 86 9.19 -12.77 -9.13
#